data_076455c8bc3aa3ae62c9bd044d5e9da9
#
_entry.id   076455c8bc3aa3ae62c9bd044d5e9da9
#
_cell.length_a   1.000
_cell.length_b   1.000
_cell.length_c   1.000
_cell.angle_alpha   90.00
_cell.angle_beta   90.00
_cell.angle_gamma   90.00
#
_symmetry.space_group_name_H-M   'P 1'
#
loop_
_entity.id
_entity.type
_entity.pdbx_description
1 polymer ?
#
loop_
_entity_poly.entity_id
_entity_poly.type
_entity_poly.pdbx_seq_one_letter_code
_entity_poly.pdbx_strand_id
1 'polypeptide(L)'
;TIEGIKTINRSDKLIKDSSIKIINGIEISAKANKGKMHILGYGFDLNNKTLNKKLVDLKDNSINQVLSIMEQIKRDYGIRFSYEDIKELVNANHNLGRPDLAKLCVKYGYATSIKDAFDKYLVDAYNKTRQSNNQLQYQECLELIINSGGIPVLAHPKSLELSEKEFLILLKDMISCGLQGIEVYHSSHTKKEMNYYLSIATEYGLLVSGGSDFHGKSVKPDIELGTGKNNNIKIKKLSLLDK
;
A
#
# COMPACT_ATOMS: atom_id res chain seq x y z
N THR A 1 -5.73 -6.84 -4.56
CA THR A 1 -5.60 -8.32 -4.57
C THR A 1 -6.70 -8.94 -5.40
N ILE A 2 -6.49 -10.19 -5.86
CA ILE A 2 -7.52 -10.96 -6.59
C ILE A 2 -8.80 -11.12 -5.74
N GLU A 3 -8.67 -11.29 -4.43
CA GLU A 3 -9.82 -11.36 -3.53
C GLU A 3 -10.53 -10.00 -3.38
N GLY A 4 -9.80 -8.91 -3.43
CA GLY A 4 -10.37 -7.56 -3.50
C GLY A 4 -11.26 -7.38 -4.74
N ILE A 5 -10.82 -7.87 -5.89
CA ILE A 5 -11.61 -7.87 -7.14
C ILE A 5 -12.93 -8.63 -6.97
N LYS A 6 -12.89 -9.81 -6.35
CA LYS A 6 -14.11 -10.59 -6.05
C LYS A 6 -15.05 -9.85 -5.09
N THR A 7 -14.48 -9.13 -4.13
CA THR A 7 -15.27 -8.34 -3.17
C THR A 7 -15.94 -7.15 -3.84
N ILE A 8 -15.25 -6.44 -4.73
CA ILE A 8 -15.84 -5.35 -5.52
C ILE A 8 -17.01 -5.86 -6.35
N ASN A 9 -16.85 -6.96 -7.07
CA ASN A 9 -17.92 -7.57 -7.87
C ASN A 9 -19.16 -7.96 -7.04
N ARG A 10 -18.99 -8.32 -5.74
CA ARG A 10 -20.10 -8.56 -4.82
C ARG A 10 -20.74 -7.26 -4.35
N SER A 11 -19.93 -6.26 -4.06
CA SER A 11 -20.42 -4.95 -3.59
C SER A 11 -21.26 -4.25 -4.64
N ASP A 12 -20.90 -4.33 -5.92
CA ASP A 12 -21.69 -3.79 -7.03
C ASP A 12 -23.11 -4.34 -7.07
N LYS A 13 -23.31 -5.61 -6.66
CA LYS A 13 -24.65 -6.22 -6.56
C LYS A 13 -25.46 -5.69 -5.37
N LEU A 14 -24.78 -5.38 -4.25
CA LEU A 14 -25.44 -4.93 -3.02
C LEU A 14 -25.86 -3.44 -3.07
N ILE A 15 -25.21 -2.63 -3.90
CA ILE A 15 -25.44 -1.18 -3.96
C ILE A 15 -26.09 -0.71 -5.25
N LYS A 16 -26.58 -1.63 -6.10
CA LYS A 16 -27.26 -1.29 -7.37
C LYS A 16 -28.35 -0.22 -7.25
N ASP A 17 -28.97 -0.12 -6.08
CA ASP A 17 -30.06 0.84 -5.81
C ASP A 17 -29.60 2.05 -4.99
N SER A 18 -28.28 2.23 -4.77
CA SER A 18 -27.73 3.33 -4.00
C SER A 18 -27.09 4.41 -4.90
N SER A 19 -27.07 5.65 -4.43
CA SER A 19 -26.32 6.75 -5.06
C SER A 19 -24.79 6.65 -4.87
N ILE A 20 -24.29 5.56 -4.29
CA ILE A 20 -22.87 5.36 -4.00
C ILE A 20 -22.15 4.90 -5.27
N LYS A 21 -21.11 5.66 -5.67
CA LYS A 21 -20.20 5.28 -6.75
C LYS A 21 -19.03 4.48 -6.16
N ILE A 22 -18.86 3.25 -6.60
CA ILE A 22 -17.66 2.45 -6.27
C ILE A 22 -16.60 2.66 -7.34
N ILE A 23 -15.38 2.97 -6.91
CA ILE A 23 -14.20 3.00 -7.75
C ILE A 23 -13.24 1.96 -7.22
N ASN A 24 -12.88 1.00 -8.08
CA ASN A 24 -11.87 0.01 -7.75
C ASN A 24 -10.49 0.69 -7.65
N GLY A 25 -9.69 0.22 -6.71
CA GLY A 25 -8.35 0.75 -6.50
C GLY A 25 -7.38 -0.35 -6.07
N ILE A 26 -6.11 -0.11 -6.35
CA ILE A 26 -4.99 -0.95 -5.91
C ILE A 26 -3.86 -0.07 -5.42
N GLU A 27 -3.10 -0.56 -4.43
CA GLU A 27 -1.84 0.04 -4.00
C GLU A 27 -0.71 -0.95 -4.26
N ILE A 28 0.28 -0.52 -5.06
CA ILE A 28 1.44 -1.33 -5.46
C ILE A 28 2.69 -0.73 -4.81
N SER A 29 3.43 -1.55 -4.06
CA SER A 29 4.73 -1.17 -3.53
C SER A 29 5.78 -1.18 -4.63
N ALA A 30 6.44 -0.05 -4.85
CA ALA A 30 7.53 0.11 -5.78
C ALA A 30 8.88 0.21 -5.07
N LYS A 31 9.96 -0.07 -5.79
CA LYS A 31 11.32 0.09 -5.28
C LYS A 31 11.61 1.57 -5.02
N ALA A 32 12.11 1.87 -3.82
CA ALA A 32 12.53 3.21 -3.42
C ALA A 32 13.99 3.19 -2.95
N ASN A 33 14.73 4.24 -3.26
CA ASN A 33 16.11 4.41 -2.76
C ASN A 33 16.13 4.83 -1.29
N LYS A 34 15.13 5.62 -0.87
CA LYS A 34 14.90 6.04 0.52
C LYS A 34 13.42 5.82 0.85
N GLY A 35 13.10 5.69 2.12
CA GLY A 35 11.72 5.59 2.58
C GLY A 35 10.92 4.47 1.95
N LYS A 36 9.66 4.77 1.59
CA LYS A 36 8.72 3.85 0.94
C LYS A 36 8.05 4.54 -0.24
N MET A 37 7.92 3.81 -1.35
CA MET A 37 7.20 4.29 -2.53
C MET A 37 6.02 3.37 -2.81
N HIS A 38 4.84 3.94 -2.88
CA HIS A 38 3.63 3.23 -3.29
C HIS A 38 2.95 3.98 -4.43
N ILE A 39 2.39 3.22 -5.37
CA ILE A 39 1.61 3.75 -6.49
C ILE A 39 0.20 3.22 -6.38
N LEU A 40 -0.76 4.14 -6.34
CA LEU A 40 -2.18 3.81 -6.39
C LEU A 40 -2.61 3.72 -7.85
N GLY A 41 -3.46 2.74 -8.15
CA GLY A 41 -4.16 2.65 -9.43
C GLY A 41 -5.65 2.70 -9.19
N TYR A 42 -6.37 3.58 -9.88
CA TYR A 42 -7.82 3.71 -9.76
C TYR A 42 -8.51 3.43 -11.08
N GLY A 43 -9.69 2.82 -11.02
CA GLY A 43 -10.59 2.64 -12.17
C GLY A 43 -10.10 1.70 -13.26
N PHE A 44 -9.15 0.82 -12.97
CA PHE A 44 -8.60 -0.14 -13.93
C PHE A 44 -9.60 -1.26 -14.28
N ASP A 45 -9.42 -1.91 -15.44
CA ASP A 45 -10.20 -3.08 -15.82
C ASP A 45 -9.87 -4.27 -14.92
N LEU A 46 -10.87 -4.71 -14.14
CA LEU A 46 -10.74 -5.86 -13.24
C LEU A 46 -10.46 -7.19 -13.96
N ASN A 47 -10.76 -7.28 -15.26
CA ASN A 47 -10.55 -8.47 -16.07
C ASN A 47 -9.23 -8.43 -16.87
N ASN A 48 -8.40 -7.37 -16.69
CA ASN A 48 -7.13 -7.26 -17.37
C ASN A 48 -6.20 -8.43 -16.99
N LYS A 49 -5.89 -9.29 -17.96
CA LYS A 49 -5.13 -10.53 -17.75
C LYS A 49 -3.69 -10.26 -17.29
N THR A 50 -3.06 -9.22 -17.83
CA THR A 50 -1.67 -8.85 -17.49
C THR A 50 -1.59 -8.37 -16.05
N LEU A 51 -2.49 -7.47 -15.65
CA LEU A 51 -2.60 -7.00 -14.27
C LEU A 51 -2.85 -8.17 -13.32
N ASN A 52 -3.86 -9.00 -13.61
CA ASN A 52 -4.22 -10.12 -12.75
C ASN A 52 -3.06 -11.13 -12.59
N LYS A 53 -2.35 -11.46 -13.67
CA LYS A 53 -1.15 -12.31 -13.60
C LYS A 53 -0.09 -11.69 -12.70
N LYS A 54 0.21 -10.39 -12.89
CA LYS A 54 1.22 -9.69 -12.08
C LYS A 54 0.84 -9.63 -10.59
N LEU A 55 -0.47 -9.49 -10.28
CA LEU A 55 -0.95 -9.53 -8.89
C LEU A 55 -0.74 -10.90 -8.23
N VAL A 56 -0.87 -12.00 -9.01
CA VAL A 56 -0.52 -13.35 -8.52
C VAL A 56 0.96 -13.41 -8.21
N ASP A 57 1.82 -13.01 -9.14
CA ASP A 57 3.27 -13.03 -8.96
C ASP A 57 3.69 -12.21 -7.72
N LEU A 58 3.08 -11.03 -7.52
CA LEU A 58 3.34 -10.19 -6.34
C LEU A 58 2.87 -10.84 -5.03
N LYS A 59 1.74 -11.56 -5.06
CA LYS A 59 1.26 -12.33 -3.92
C LYS A 59 2.25 -13.44 -3.55
N ASP A 60 2.70 -14.21 -4.53
CA ASP A 60 3.67 -15.29 -4.32
C ASP A 60 5.00 -14.75 -3.78
N ASN A 61 5.47 -13.62 -4.30
CA ASN A 61 6.65 -12.93 -3.77
C ASN A 61 6.46 -12.49 -2.31
N SER A 62 5.26 -12.00 -1.93
CA SER A 62 4.99 -11.62 -0.55
C SER A 62 4.95 -12.81 0.40
N ILE A 63 4.41 -13.95 -0.04
CA ILE A 63 4.43 -15.21 0.71
C ILE A 63 5.89 -15.66 0.93
N ASN A 64 6.69 -15.71 -0.13
CA ASN A 64 8.10 -16.10 -0.06
C ASN A 64 8.91 -15.19 0.87
N GLN A 65 8.64 -13.89 0.84
CA GLN A 65 9.28 -12.93 1.76
C GLN A 65 8.90 -13.19 3.22
N VAL A 66 7.62 -13.44 3.49
CA VAL A 66 7.14 -13.75 4.85
C VAL A 66 7.77 -15.05 5.35
N LEU A 67 7.81 -16.11 4.54
CA LEU A 67 8.46 -17.38 4.90
C LEU A 67 9.97 -17.19 5.16
N SER A 68 10.64 -16.36 4.37
CA SER A 68 12.07 -16.04 4.59
C SER A 68 12.31 -15.31 5.92
N ILE A 69 11.43 -14.38 6.29
CA ILE A 69 11.48 -13.71 7.60
C ILE A 69 11.23 -14.72 8.73
N MET A 70 10.27 -15.61 8.58
CA MET A 70 9.98 -16.66 9.57
C MET A 70 11.21 -17.55 9.82
N GLU A 71 11.86 -18.02 8.77
CA GLU A 71 13.10 -18.80 8.91
C GLU A 71 14.24 -17.98 9.53
N GLN A 72 14.30 -16.68 9.28
CA GLN A 72 15.29 -15.80 9.88
C GLN A 72 15.05 -15.61 11.39
N ILE A 73 13.82 -15.32 11.83
CA ILE A 73 13.51 -15.18 13.27
C ILE A 73 13.63 -16.51 14.01
N LYS A 74 13.39 -17.63 13.34
CA LYS A 74 13.64 -18.95 13.90
C LYS A 74 15.14 -19.18 14.15
N ARG A 75 16.02 -18.80 13.20
CA ARG A 75 17.48 -18.91 13.35
C ARG A 75 18.02 -18.00 14.43
N ASP A 76 17.61 -16.74 14.43
CA ASP A 76 18.18 -15.71 15.30
C ASP A 76 17.66 -15.78 16.75
N TYR A 77 16.37 -16.17 16.92
CA TYR A 77 15.67 -16.06 18.21
C TYR A 77 15.00 -17.37 18.66
N GLY A 78 15.08 -18.44 17.88
CA GLY A 78 14.42 -19.73 18.20
C GLY A 78 12.88 -19.68 18.08
N ILE A 79 12.30 -18.62 17.54
CA ILE A 79 10.85 -18.43 17.39
C ILE A 79 10.29 -19.43 16.38
N ARG A 80 9.26 -20.18 16.78
CA ARG A 80 8.61 -21.20 15.95
C ARG A 80 7.09 -21.07 16.04
N PHE A 81 6.41 -21.37 14.92
CA PHE A 81 4.96 -21.43 14.82
C PHE A 81 4.50 -22.84 14.43
N SER A 82 3.27 -23.20 14.72
CA SER A 82 2.73 -24.48 14.29
C SER A 82 2.57 -24.57 12.78
N TYR A 83 2.58 -25.79 12.27
CA TYR A 83 2.33 -26.02 10.84
C TYR A 83 0.93 -25.53 10.41
N GLU A 84 -0.06 -25.71 11.26
CA GLU A 84 -1.44 -25.29 11.06
C GLU A 84 -1.54 -23.77 10.90
N ASP A 85 -0.91 -23.01 11.80
CA ASP A 85 -0.91 -21.55 11.74
C ASP A 85 -0.15 -21.02 10.51
N ILE A 86 0.94 -21.66 10.12
CA ILE A 86 1.67 -21.32 8.88
C ILE A 86 0.81 -21.59 7.66
N LYS A 87 0.14 -22.74 7.61
CA LYS A 87 -0.74 -23.12 6.52
C LYS A 87 -1.94 -22.17 6.40
N GLU A 88 -2.55 -21.80 7.53
CA GLU A 88 -3.64 -20.82 7.57
C GLU A 88 -3.16 -19.46 7.07
N LEU A 89 -1.98 -19.02 7.50
CA LEU A 89 -1.35 -17.77 7.08
C LEU A 89 -1.13 -17.75 5.57
N VAL A 90 -0.50 -18.76 4.99
CA VAL A 90 -0.19 -18.84 3.55
C VAL A 90 -1.45 -18.91 2.70
N ASN A 91 -2.51 -19.56 3.18
CA ASN A 91 -3.80 -19.67 2.50
C ASN A 91 -4.73 -18.47 2.74
N ALA A 92 -4.28 -17.45 3.48
CA ALA A 92 -5.08 -16.27 3.75
C ALA A 92 -5.47 -15.53 2.46
N ASN A 93 -6.70 -15.01 2.45
CA ASN A 93 -7.28 -14.32 1.30
C ASN A 93 -6.87 -12.85 1.19
N HIS A 94 -5.68 -12.50 1.70
CA HIS A 94 -5.09 -11.17 1.62
C HIS A 94 -3.60 -11.25 1.29
N ASN A 95 -2.98 -10.12 0.97
CA ASN A 95 -1.53 -10.06 0.81
C ASN A 95 -0.86 -10.19 2.16
N LEU A 96 0.03 -11.18 2.27
CA LEU A 96 0.80 -11.39 3.47
C LEU A 96 1.85 -10.31 3.68
N GLY A 97 2.09 -10.00 4.95
CA GLY A 97 3.11 -9.06 5.32
C GLY A 97 3.62 -9.25 6.75
N ARG A 98 4.57 -8.42 7.13
CA ARG A 98 5.10 -8.42 8.49
C ARG A 98 4.03 -8.24 9.59
N PRO A 99 2.93 -7.47 9.38
CA PRO A 99 1.88 -7.38 10.39
C PRO A 99 1.25 -8.73 10.75
N ASP A 100 1.16 -9.66 9.79
CA ASP A 100 0.57 -10.98 10.04
C ASP A 100 1.51 -11.85 10.87
N LEU A 101 2.83 -11.77 10.61
CA LEU A 101 3.83 -12.38 11.48
C LEU A 101 3.84 -11.76 12.88
N ALA A 102 3.66 -10.43 12.98
CA ALA A 102 3.58 -9.76 14.28
C ALA A 102 2.39 -10.26 15.10
N LYS A 103 1.23 -10.49 14.46
CA LYS A 103 0.06 -11.10 15.12
C LYS A 103 0.38 -12.50 15.63
N LEU A 104 1.09 -13.32 14.85
CA LEU A 104 1.53 -14.65 15.31
C LEU A 104 2.49 -14.54 16.50
N CYS A 105 3.48 -13.63 16.45
CA CYS A 105 4.38 -13.41 17.59
C CYS A 105 3.62 -13.06 18.87
N VAL A 106 2.57 -12.24 18.77
CA VAL A 106 1.71 -11.89 19.91
C VAL A 106 0.88 -13.10 20.36
N LYS A 107 0.26 -13.83 19.42
CA LYS A 107 -0.52 -15.06 19.69
C LYS A 107 0.29 -16.08 20.49
N TYR A 108 1.56 -16.25 20.17
CA TYR A 108 2.47 -17.20 20.80
C TYR A 108 3.19 -16.65 22.04
N GLY A 109 2.92 -15.42 22.44
CA GLY A 109 3.53 -14.79 23.63
C GLY A 109 5.00 -14.37 23.44
N TYR A 110 5.53 -14.39 22.21
CA TYR A 110 6.89 -13.90 21.92
C TYR A 110 6.96 -12.37 21.98
N ALA A 111 5.84 -11.69 21.79
CA ALA A 111 5.75 -10.25 21.86
C ALA A 111 4.46 -9.81 22.58
N THR A 112 4.50 -8.65 23.24
CA THR A 112 3.38 -8.08 23.99
C THR A 112 2.42 -7.26 23.11
N SER A 113 2.88 -6.84 21.94
CA SER A 113 2.10 -6.07 20.97
C SER A 113 2.67 -6.23 19.56
N ILE A 114 1.90 -5.83 18.54
CA ILE A 114 2.38 -5.77 17.15
C ILE A 114 3.65 -4.91 17.05
N LYS A 115 3.64 -3.73 17.70
CA LYS A 115 4.80 -2.84 17.71
C LYS A 115 6.02 -3.52 18.34
N ASP A 116 5.84 -4.19 19.47
CA ASP A 116 6.91 -4.91 20.17
C ASP A 116 7.52 -6.02 19.29
N ALA A 117 6.68 -6.76 18.53
CA ALA A 117 7.14 -7.75 17.58
C ALA A 117 7.99 -7.15 16.45
N PHE A 118 7.57 -5.98 15.94
CA PHE A 118 8.36 -5.26 14.93
C PHE A 118 9.71 -4.82 15.47
N ASP A 119 9.71 -4.17 16.64
CA ASP A 119 10.92 -3.59 17.23
C ASP A 119 11.94 -4.67 17.63
N LYS A 120 11.48 -5.83 18.13
CA LYS A 120 12.34 -6.90 18.60
C LYS A 120 12.87 -7.83 17.50
N TYR A 121 12.03 -8.14 16.49
CA TYR A 121 12.31 -9.26 15.59
C TYR A 121 12.18 -8.92 14.11
N LEU A 122 11.07 -8.27 13.72
CA LEU A 122 10.66 -8.26 12.31
C LEU A 122 11.38 -7.22 11.47
N VAL A 123 11.85 -6.11 12.05
CA VAL A 123 12.62 -5.08 11.32
C VAL A 123 13.98 -5.65 10.93
N ASP A 124 14.71 -6.23 11.87
CA ASP A 124 16.04 -6.80 11.63
C ASP A 124 15.97 -8.01 10.68
N ALA A 125 15.05 -8.95 10.92
CA ALA A 125 14.86 -10.11 10.06
C ALA A 125 14.49 -9.71 8.63
N TYR A 126 13.64 -8.69 8.45
CA TYR A 126 13.30 -8.17 7.13
C TYR A 126 14.53 -7.59 6.42
N ASN A 127 15.34 -6.79 7.12
CA ASN A 127 16.54 -6.20 6.54
C ASN A 127 17.56 -7.27 6.09
N LYS A 128 17.67 -8.37 6.85
CA LYS A 128 18.54 -9.52 6.52
C LYS A 128 18.02 -10.36 5.35
N THR A 129 16.70 -10.42 5.14
CA THR A 129 16.08 -11.30 4.15
C THR A 129 15.54 -10.55 2.92
N ARG A 130 15.56 -9.20 2.93
CA ARG A 130 15.06 -8.37 1.84
C ARG A 130 15.82 -8.67 0.55
N GLN A 131 15.12 -9.28 -0.40
CA GLN A 131 15.62 -9.43 -1.76
C GLN A 131 15.32 -8.17 -2.55
N SER A 132 16.35 -7.40 -2.86
CA SER A 132 16.23 -6.11 -3.56
C SER A 132 15.63 -6.22 -4.97
N ASN A 133 15.60 -7.42 -5.55
CA ASN A 133 15.19 -7.66 -6.93
C ASN A 133 13.70 -8.02 -7.11
N ASN A 134 12.93 -8.19 -6.03
CA ASN A 134 11.52 -8.61 -6.11
C ASN A 134 10.51 -7.46 -6.08
N GLN A 135 10.97 -6.21 -5.96
CA GLN A 135 10.11 -5.04 -6.02
C GLN A 135 10.09 -4.46 -7.43
N LEU A 136 8.89 -4.12 -7.92
CA LEU A 136 8.72 -3.42 -9.18
C LEU A 136 9.38 -2.04 -9.14
N GLN A 137 9.97 -1.64 -10.25
CA GLN A 137 10.31 -0.22 -10.44
C GLN A 137 9.01 0.58 -10.59
N TYR A 138 9.01 1.87 -10.20
CA TYR A 138 7.79 2.68 -10.33
C TYR A 138 7.32 2.80 -11.79
N GLN A 139 8.24 2.79 -12.76
CA GLN A 139 7.90 2.78 -14.19
C GLN A 139 7.04 1.57 -14.55
N GLU A 140 7.41 0.38 -14.07
CA GLU A 140 6.63 -0.85 -14.28
C GLU A 140 5.25 -0.77 -13.62
N CYS A 141 5.16 -0.13 -12.43
CA CYS A 141 3.88 0.09 -11.75
C CYS A 141 2.96 1.03 -12.54
N LEU A 142 3.51 2.15 -13.03
CA LEU A 142 2.77 3.11 -13.84
C LEU A 142 2.26 2.47 -15.13
N GLU A 143 3.14 1.79 -15.87
CA GLU A 143 2.81 1.10 -17.10
C GLU A 143 1.71 0.03 -16.88
N LEU A 144 1.83 -0.77 -15.82
CA LEU A 144 0.85 -1.80 -15.49
C LEU A 144 -0.54 -1.22 -15.23
N ILE A 145 -0.62 -0.11 -14.50
CA ILE A 145 -1.88 0.58 -14.20
C ILE A 145 -2.46 1.20 -15.46
N ILE A 146 -1.65 1.92 -16.26
CA ILE A 146 -2.08 2.57 -17.50
C ILE A 146 -2.59 1.52 -18.51
N ASN A 147 -1.83 0.45 -18.73
CA ASN A 147 -2.20 -0.62 -19.68
C ASN A 147 -3.43 -1.43 -19.23
N SER A 148 -3.84 -1.28 -17.96
CA SER A 148 -5.11 -1.82 -17.46
C SER A 148 -6.26 -0.81 -17.52
N GLY A 149 -6.07 0.36 -18.12
CA GLY A 149 -7.06 1.43 -18.21
C GLY A 149 -7.22 2.26 -16.94
N GLY A 150 -6.34 2.08 -15.96
CA GLY A 150 -6.39 2.77 -14.68
C GLY A 150 -5.64 4.09 -14.66
N ILE A 151 -5.87 4.87 -13.60
CA ILE A 151 -5.25 6.16 -13.33
C ILE A 151 -4.17 5.96 -12.27
N PRO A 152 -2.86 6.12 -12.60
CA PRO A 152 -1.78 6.01 -11.63
C PRO A 152 -1.62 7.28 -10.81
N VAL A 153 -1.49 7.11 -9.48
CA VAL A 153 -1.37 8.18 -8.50
C VAL A 153 -0.23 7.88 -7.53
N LEU A 154 0.64 8.86 -7.26
CA LEU A 154 1.67 8.72 -6.23
C LEU A 154 1.03 8.77 -4.83
N ALA A 155 1.14 7.69 -4.07
CA ALA A 155 0.61 7.58 -2.72
C ALA A 155 1.47 8.35 -1.71
N HIS A 156 0.84 8.94 -0.68
CA HIS A 156 1.46 9.53 0.52
C HIS A 156 2.95 9.95 0.34
N PRO A 157 3.25 10.94 -0.52
CA PRO A 157 4.62 11.27 -0.96
C PRO A 157 5.60 11.59 0.16
N LYS A 158 5.13 11.97 1.35
CA LYS A 158 5.96 12.13 2.55
C LYS A 158 6.76 10.87 2.89
N SER A 159 6.22 9.68 2.60
CA SER A 159 6.87 8.40 2.90
C SER A 159 8.13 8.13 2.08
N LEU A 160 8.39 8.91 1.04
CA LEU A 160 9.61 8.82 0.22
C LEU A 160 10.85 9.30 0.98
N GLU A 161 10.68 10.11 2.05
CA GLU A 161 11.80 10.66 2.86
C GLU A 161 12.85 11.41 2.01
N LEU A 162 12.39 12.11 0.99
CA LEU A 162 13.20 12.89 0.07
C LEU A 162 13.21 14.37 0.47
N SER A 163 14.31 15.06 0.17
CA SER A 163 14.33 16.52 0.15
C SER A 163 13.40 17.05 -0.94
N GLU A 164 12.98 18.31 -0.84
CA GLU A 164 12.12 18.94 -1.84
C GLU A 164 12.71 18.86 -3.25
N LYS A 165 14.02 19.11 -3.40
CA LYS A 165 14.73 19.03 -4.68
C LYS A 165 14.72 17.61 -5.25
N GLU A 166 15.03 16.60 -4.43
CA GLU A 166 15.00 15.18 -4.85
C GLU A 166 13.58 14.76 -5.24
N PHE A 167 12.58 15.20 -4.46
CA PHE A 167 11.18 14.91 -4.73
C PHE A 167 10.73 15.50 -6.07
N LEU A 168 11.04 16.76 -6.37
CA LEU A 168 10.65 17.39 -7.64
C LEU A 168 11.33 16.76 -8.86
N ILE A 169 12.59 16.31 -8.73
CA ILE A 169 13.28 15.56 -9.78
C ILE A 169 12.56 14.25 -10.05
N LEU A 170 12.29 13.47 -9.00
CA LEU A 170 11.57 12.18 -9.12
C LEU A 170 10.17 12.38 -9.68
N LEU A 171 9.42 13.37 -9.19
CA LEU A 171 8.07 13.64 -9.64
C LEU A 171 8.00 13.97 -11.14
N LYS A 172 8.90 14.80 -11.64
CA LYS A 172 8.99 15.11 -13.07
C LYS A 172 9.27 13.88 -13.91
N ASP A 173 10.14 13.00 -13.44
CA ASP A 173 10.43 11.75 -14.11
C ASP A 173 9.20 10.80 -14.08
N MET A 174 8.52 10.70 -12.96
CA MET A 174 7.27 9.92 -12.85
C MET A 174 6.17 10.47 -13.78
N ILE A 175 6.04 11.80 -13.90
CA ILE A 175 5.09 12.43 -14.82
C ILE A 175 5.46 12.09 -16.27
N SER A 176 6.73 12.10 -16.64
CA SER A 176 7.18 11.71 -17.99
C SER A 176 6.90 10.23 -18.29
N CYS A 177 6.82 9.38 -17.26
CA CYS A 177 6.44 7.97 -17.34
C CYS A 177 4.92 7.74 -17.24
N GLY A 178 4.10 8.80 -17.18
CA GLY A 178 2.64 8.72 -17.21
C GLY A 178 1.93 8.79 -15.86
N LEU A 179 2.58 9.24 -14.80
CA LEU A 179 1.90 9.56 -13.53
C LEU A 179 0.83 10.63 -13.76
N GLN A 180 -0.39 10.40 -13.30
CA GLN A 180 -1.53 11.29 -13.51
C GLN A 180 -2.02 12.01 -12.26
N GLY A 181 -1.63 11.57 -11.07
CA GLY A 181 -2.13 12.16 -9.84
C GLY A 181 -1.16 12.01 -8.66
N ILE A 182 -1.52 12.68 -7.57
CA ILE A 182 -0.79 12.67 -6.31
C ILE A 182 -1.77 12.64 -5.14
N GLU A 183 -1.48 11.84 -4.12
CA GLU A 183 -2.26 11.83 -2.90
C GLU A 183 -1.86 13.00 -2.01
N VAL A 184 -2.76 13.98 -1.94
CA VAL A 184 -2.57 15.21 -1.18
C VAL A 184 -3.04 15.05 0.27
N TYR A 185 -4.25 14.49 0.43
CA TYR A 185 -4.88 14.35 1.74
C TYR A 185 -4.59 12.98 2.31
N HIS A 186 -3.68 12.89 3.29
CA HIS A 186 -3.31 11.63 3.92
C HIS A 186 -3.11 11.78 5.44
N SER A 187 -3.36 10.71 6.20
CA SER A 187 -3.26 10.70 7.68
C SER A 187 -1.91 11.12 8.22
N SER A 188 -0.83 10.81 7.50
CA SER A 188 0.55 11.17 7.89
C SER A 188 0.95 12.59 7.50
N HIS A 189 0.16 13.25 6.65
CA HIS A 189 0.50 14.60 6.20
C HIS A 189 0.04 15.65 7.20
N THR A 190 0.92 16.62 7.48
CA THR A 190 0.56 17.87 8.16
C THR A 190 -0.21 18.79 7.22
N LYS A 191 -0.90 19.78 7.76
CA LYS A 191 -1.58 20.80 6.95
C LYS A 191 -0.62 21.53 5.99
N LYS A 192 0.63 21.77 6.42
CA LYS A 192 1.68 22.38 5.57
C LYS A 192 2.02 21.47 4.38
N GLU A 193 2.21 20.19 4.62
CA GLU A 193 2.50 19.21 3.57
C GLU A 193 1.32 19.06 2.61
N MET A 194 0.08 18.99 3.11
CA MET A 194 -1.11 18.95 2.24
C MET A 194 -1.19 20.19 1.32
N ASN A 195 -0.94 21.38 1.87
CA ASN A 195 -0.92 22.61 1.06
C ASN A 195 0.21 22.59 0.01
N TYR A 196 1.38 22.08 0.39
CA TYR A 196 2.52 21.92 -0.52
C TYR A 196 2.19 20.95 -1.66
N TYR A 197 1.68 19.75 -1.36
CA TYR A 197 1.32 18.79 -2.39
C TYR A 197 0.14 19.26 -3.26
N LEU A 198 -0.77 20.05 -2.70
CA LEU A 198 -1.84 20.67 -3.48
C LEU A 198 -1.30 21.71 -4.45
N SER A 199 -0.32 22.53 -4.06
CA SER A 199 0.34 23.48 -4.97
C SER A 199 1.08 22.74 -6.09
N ILE A 200 1.78 21.67 -5.76
CA ILE A 200 2.45 20.79 -6.74
C ILE A 200 1.43 20.18 -7.71
N ALA A 201 0.32 19.65 -7.20
CA ALA A 201 -0.73 19.10 -8.07
C ALA A 201 -1.27 20.15 -9.05
N THR A 202 -1.45 21.39 -8.59
CA THR A 202 -1.90 22.50 -9.42
C THR A 202 -0.85 22.89 -10.45
N GLU A 203 0.42 23.03 -10.05
CA GLU A 203 1.53 23.42 -10.93
C GLU A 203 1.75 22.42 -12.07
N TYR A 204 1.68 21.12 -11.76
CA TYR A 204 1.96 20.07 -12.76
C TYR A 204 0.70 19.47 -13.39
N GLY A 205 -0.49 20.01 -13.12
CA GLY A 205 -1.76 19.52 -13.69
C GLY A 205 -2.13 18.11 -13.23
N LEU A 206 -1.70 17.70 -12.04
CA LEU A 206 -1.97 16.38 -11.48
C LEU A 206 -3.35 16.31 -10.84
N LEU A 207 -3.97 15.14 -10.96
CA LEU A 207 -5.18 14.81 -10.23
C LEU A 207 -4.90 14.75 -8.72
N VAL A 208 -5.86 15.21 -7.93
CA VAL A 208 -5.79 15.20 -6.47
C VAL A 208 -6.57 14.01 -5.93
N SER A 209 -5.92 13.18 -5.13
CA SER A 209 -6.55 12.12 -4.35
C SER A 209 -6.32 12.30 -2.85
N GLY A 210 -6.95 11.45 -2.05
CA GLY A 210 -6.74 11.39 -0.62
C GLY A 210 -7.41 10.20 0.02
N GLY A 211 -6.84 9.77 1.14
CA GLY A 211 -7.32 8.64 1.92
C GLY A 211 -6.75 8.62 3.33
N SER A 212 -7.43 7.91 4.23
CA SER A 212 -6.96 7.76 5.62
C SER A 212 -5.87 6.72 5.79
N ASP A 213 -5.70 5.86 4.81
CA ASP A 213 -4.82 4.69 4.89
C ASP A 213 -5.17 3.81 6.12
N PHE A 214 -6.48 3.63 6.32
CA PHE A 214 -7.03 2.85 7.44
C PHE A 214 -6.78 1.36 7.22
N HIS A 215 -6.19 0.70 8.21
CA HIS A 215 -5.85 -0.73 8.19
C HIS A 215 -6.53 -1.52 9.32
N GLY A 216 -7.58 -0.97 9.90
CA GLY A 216 -8.23 -1.53 11.09
C GLY A 216 -7.57 -1.09 12.40
N LYS A 217 -8.36 -1.08 13.47
CA LYS A 217 -7.92 -0.62 14.80
C LYS A 217 -6.82 -1.48 15.41
N SER A 218 -6.75 -2.76 15.05
CA SER A 218 -5.68 -3.66 15.52
C SER A 218 -4.30 -3.34 14.93
N VAL A 219 -4.25 -2.71 13.73
CA VAL A 219 -2.99 -2.40 13.03
C VAL A 219 -2.64 -0.92 13.17
N LYS A 220 -3.62 -0.03 12.97
CA LYS A 220 -3.46 1.43 13.08
C LYS A 220 -4.55 2.01 14.00
N PRO A 221 -4.39 1.88 15.35
CA PRO A 221 -5.43 2.29 16.30
C PRO A 221 -5.76 3.77 16.23
N ASP A 222 -4.81 4.62 15.86
CA ASP A 222 -4.93 6.08 15.83
C ASP A 222 -5.56 6.62 14.53
N ILE A 223 -5.81 5.75 13.55
CA ILE A 223 -6.38 6.17 12.26
C ILE A 223 -7.86 5.83 12.20
N GLU A 224 -8.67 6.83 11.84
CA GLU A 224 -10.10 6.68 11.61
C GLU A 224 -10.38 6.60 10.10
N LEU A 225 -11.35 5.77 9.73
CA LEU A 225 -11.78 5.64 8.33
C LEU A 225 -12.35 6.98 7.84
N GLY A 226 -11.80 7.47 6.73
CA GLY A 226 -12.25 8.70 6.06
C GLY A 226 -11.75 10.00 6.70
N THR A 227 -11.48 10.04 8.01
CA THR A 227 -11.08 11.27 8.72
C THR A 227 -9.61 11.32 9.15
N GLY A 228 -8.91 10.18 9.08
CA GLY A 228 -7.48 10.08 9.36
C GLY A 228 -7.12 10.15 10.84
N LYS A 229 -5.95 10.71 11.14
CA LYS A 229 -5.44 10.84 12.49
C LYS A 229 -5.93 12.17 13.12
N ASN A 230 -6.65 12.09 14.26
CA ASN A 230 -7.19 13.29 14.93
C ASN A 230 -8.02 14.19 13.99
N ASN A 231 -8.79 13.62 13.09
CA ASN A 231 -9.57 14.34 12.07
C ASN A 231 -8.73 15.30 11.21
N ASN A 232 -7.47 14.93 10.89
CA ASN A 232 -6.59 15.77 10.10
C ASN A 232 -6.93 15.81 8.61
N ILE A 233 -7.67 14.81 8.10
CA ILE A 233 -8.11 14.78 6.71
C ILE A 233 -9.37 15.63 6.55
N LYS A 234 -9.20 16.81 5.95
CA LYS A 234 -10.30 17.69 5.56
C LYS A 234 -10.24 17.89 4.05
N ILE A 235 -10.86 16.98 3.32
CA ILE A 235 -10.83 16.99 1.86
C ILE A 235 -11.62 18.20 1.36
N LYS A 236 -10.95 19.05 0.58
CA LYS A 236 -11.56 20.22 -0.06
C LYS A 236 -11.92 19.97 -1.51
N LYS A 237 -11.10 19.14 -2.20
CA LYS A 237 -11.28 18.83 -3.62
C LYS A 237 -10.63 17.48 -3.91
N LEU A 238 -11.34 16.60 -4.62
CA LEU A 238 -10.84 15.34 -5.17
C LEU A 238 -11.09 15.36 -6.68
N SER A 239 -10.13 15.84 -7.45
CA SER A 239 -10.31 15.89 -8.91
C SER A 239 -10.23 14.51 -9.58
N LEU A 240 -9.78 13.50 -8.85
CA LEU A 240 -9.84 12.10 -9.30
C LEU A 240 -11.27 11.63 -9.57
N LEU A 241 -12.28 12.19 -8.86
CA LEU A 241 -13.68 11.81 -8.98
C LEU A 241 -14.41 12.53 -10.13
N ASP A 242 -13.78 13.53 -10.72
CA ASP A 242 -14.34 14.35 -11.80
C ASP A 242 -14.12 13.69 -13.19
N LYS A 243 -13.46 12.54 -13.25
CA LYS A 243 -13.24 11.67 -14.42
C LYS A 243 -14.07 10.38 -14.28
#